data_74a62a711972b22c32a2eb7f39a9cf5a
#
_entry.id   74a62a711972b22c32a2eb7f39a9cf5a
#
_cell.length_a   1.000
_cell.length_b   1.000
_cell.length_c   1.000
_cell.angle_alpha   90.00
_cell.angle_beta   90.00
_cell.angle_gamma   90.00
#
_symmetry.space_group_name_H-M   'P 1'
#
loop_
_entity.id
_entity.type
_entity.pdbx_description
1 polymer ?
#
loop_
_entity_poly.entity_id
_entity_poly.type
_entity_poly.pdbx_seq_one_letter_code
_entity_poly.pdbx_strand_id
1 'polypeptide(L)'
;MFEEMGFRYLGPVDGHNVKQLSYMLKVAREYRQPVLLHVVTRKGKGYPDAEAHPELYHGVAPFDPAKGVGHEVKPCFSSVFGEAVSELAANDRRICVITAAMEDGTGLQGLP
;
A
#
# COMPACT_ATOMS: atom_id res chain seq x y z
N MET A 1 1.03 24.14 9.32
CA MET A 1 -0.26 23.56 8.91
C MET A 1 -0.93 22.76 10.03
N PHE A 2 -0.46 21.58 10.47
CA PHE A 2 -1.16 20.80 11.52
C PHE A 2 -1.19 21.51 12.88
N GLU A 3 -0.11 22.19 13.27
CA GLU A 3 -0.04 22.96 14.53
C GLU A 3 -1.01 24.17 14.51
N GLU A 4 -1.19 24.83 13.38
CA GLU A 4 -2.18 25.90 13.21
C GLU A 4 -3.62 25.40 13.34
N MET A 5 -3.84 24.09 13.08
CA MET A 5 -5.13 23.42 13.29
C MET A 5 -5.33 22.94 14.74
N GLY A 6 -4.39 23.26 15.65
CA GLY A 6 -4.47 22.89 17.06
C GLY A 6 -3.92 21.51 17.41
N PHE A 7 -3.24 20.82 16.47
CA PHE A 7 -2.55 19.57 16.77
C PHE A 7 -1.15 19.83 17.31
N ARG A 8 -0.71 18.99 18.25
CA ARG A 8 0.72 18.86 18.55
C ARG A 8 1.35 17.90 17.56
N TYR A 9 2.30 18.36 16.77
CA TYR A 9 3.05 17.49 15.84
C TYR A 9 4.23 16.83 16.54
N LEU A 10 4.32 15.50 16.37
CA LEU A 10 5.44 14.66 16.82
C LEU A 10 5.95 13.84 15.64
N GLY A 11 7.26 13.88 15.39
CA GLY A 11 7.87 13.10 14.32
C GLY A 11 8.75 13.92 13.38
N PRO A 12 9.20 13.34 12.26
CA PRO A 12 8.93 11.95 11.84
C PRO A 12 9.63 10.92 12.73
N VAL A 13 8.98 9.77 12.92
CA VAL A 13 9.48 8.63 13.73
C VAL A 13 9.63 7.40 12.84
N ASP A 14 10.72 6.67 12.96
CA ASP A 14 10.88 5.38 12.28
C ASP A 14 9.91 4.35 12.89
N GLY A 15 8.89 3.95 12.11
CA GLY A 15 7.89 2.97 12.52
C GLY A 15 8.42 1.54 12.64
N HIS A 16 9.61 1.25 12.11
CA HIS A 16 10.27 -0.04 12.29
C HIS A 16 11.12 -0.11 13.56
N ASN A 17 11.37 1.04 14.19
CA ASN A 17 11.98 1.09 15.51
C ASN A 17 10.92 1.06 16.62
N VAL A 18 10.54 -0.17 17.01
CA VAL A 18 9.47 -0.40 18.00
C VAL A 18 9.75 0.29 19.34
N LYS A 19 11.02 0.36 19.77
CA LYS A 19 11.40 1.04 21.03
C LYS A 19 11.13 2.54 20.94
N GLN A 20 11.56 3.18 19.86
CA GLN A 20 11.34 4.61 19.62
C GLN A 20 9.84 4.90 19.48
N LEU A 21 9.12 4.09 18.68
CA LEU A 21 7.70 4.26 18.48
C LEU A 21 6.91 4.12 19.81
N SER A 22 7.23 3.11 20.63
CA SER A 22 6.60 2.91 21.93
C SER A 22 6.87 4.08 22.88
N TYR A 23 8.09 4.65 22.86
CA TYR A 23 8.41 5.84 23.62
C TYR A 23 7.60 7.06 23.17
N MET A 24 7.53 7.29 21.85
CA MET A 24 6.80 8.43 21.29
C MET A 24 5.28 8.33 21.53
N LEU A 25 4.72 7.11 21.53
CA LEU A 25 3.32 6.89 21.92
C LEU A 25 3.05 7.23 23.39
N LYS A 26 4.00 6.93 24.28
CA LYS A 26 3.90 7.35 25.71
C LYS A 26 3.95 8.87 25.82
N VAL A 27 4.88 9.53 25.12
CA VAL A 27 4.98 10.99 25.06
C VAL A 27 3.68 11.61 24.52
N ALA A 28 3.15 11.07 23.42
CA ALA A 28 1.89 11.54 22.83
C ALA A 28 0.72 11.50 23.81
N ARG A 29 0.65 10.46 24.67
CA ARG A 29 -0.41 10.29 25.67
C ARG A 29 -0.38 11.33 26.79
N GLU A 30 0.78 11.94 27.06
CA GLU A 30 0.91 12.96 28.11
C GLU A 30 0.34 14.33 27.69
N TYR A 31 0.10 14.56 26.40
CA TYR A 31 -0.49 15.80 25.91
C TYR A 31 -2.02 15.78 26.16
N ARG A 32 -2.56 16.95 26.56
CA ARG A 32 -4.01 17.17 26.75
C ARG A 32 -4.72 17.70 25.51
N GLN A 33 -4.01 17.81 24.41
CA GLN A 33 -4.51 18.29 23.12
C GLN A 33 -4.37 17.19 22.06
N PRO A 34 -5.06 17.27 20.93
CA PRO A 34 -4.89 16.33 19.83
C PRO A 34 -3.43 16.26 19.37
N VAL A 35 -2.93 15.05 19.17
CA VAL A 35 -1.54 14.81 18.73
C VAL A 35 -1.57 14.15 17.37
N LEU A 36 -0.75 14.66 16.45
CA LEU A 36 -0.44 14.03 15.18
C LEU A 36 0.95 13.39 15.29
N LEU A 37 1.01 12.08 15.44
CA LEU A 37 2.25 11.32 15.41
C LEU A 37 2.56 10.88 13.99
N HIS A 38 3.59 11.49 13.38
CA HIS A 38 4.04 11.14 12.04
C HIS A 38 4.99 9.95 12.11
N VAL A 39 4.55 8.81 11.62
CA VAL A 39 5.33 7.57 11.58
C VAL A 39 5.67 7.24 10.13
N VAL A 40 6.95 7.03 9.86
CA VAL A 40 7.44 6.64 8.53
C VAL A 40 7.75 5.16 8.53
N THR A 41 7.17 4.44 7.56
CA THR A 41 7.40 3.01 7.39
C THR A 41 7.78 2.69 5.94
N ARG A 42 8.45 1.55 5.76
CA ARG A 42 8.67 0.94 4.46
C ARG A 42 7.87 -0.36 4.40
N LYS A 43 6.94 -0.45 3.45
CA LYS A 43 6.11 -1.65 3.26
C LYS A 43 6.99 -2.86 2.94
N GLY A 44 6.71 -4.00 3.57
CA GLY A 44 7.50 -5.22 3.40
C GLY A 44 8.82 -5.27 4.16
N LYS A 45 9.14 -4.27 4.99
CA LYS A 45 10.41 -4.14 5.70
C LYS A 45 10.79 -5.42 6.45
N GLY A 46 11.98 -5.95 6.14
CA GLY A 46 12.55 -7.15 6.74
C GLY A 46 12.40 -8.41 5.89
N TYR A 47 11.67 -8.32 4.77
CA TYR A 47 11.58 -9.40 3.79
C TYR A 47 11.90 -8.84 2.39
N PRO A 48 13.07 -9.17 1.79
CA PRO A 48 13.56 -8.52 0.57
C PRO A 48 12.58 -8.54 -0.61
N ASP A 49 11.90 -9.67 -0.82
CA ASP A 49 10.94 -9.80 -1.93
C ASP A 49 9.73 -8.88 -1.75
N ALA A 50 9.23 -8.74 -0.51
CA ALA A 50 8.13 -7.83 -0.20
C ALA A 50 8.57 -6.36 -0.20
N GLU A 51 9.85 -6.06 0.06
CA GLU A 51 10.40 -4.72 -0.09
C GLU A 51 10.54 -4.33 -1.56
N ALA A 52 10.86 -5.30 -2.45
CA ALA A 52 10.98 -5.09 -3.88
C ALA A 52 9.62 -5.02 -4.59
N HIS A 53 8.66 -5.84 -4.16
CA HIS A 53 7.34 -5.99 -4.77
C HIS A 53 6.21 -5.90 -3.74
N PRO A 54 6.03 -4.75 -3.06
CA PRO A 54 5.07 -4.62 -1.96
C PRO A 54 3.60 -4.81 -2.38
N GLU A 55 3.29 -4.62 -3.65
CA GLU A 55 1.98 -4.86 -4.24
C GLU A 55 1.60 -6.35 -4.22
N LEU A 56 2.53 -7.24 -4.56
CA LEU A 56 2.31 -8.69 -4.58
C LEU A 56 2.08 -9.27 -3.17
N TYR A 57 2.66 -8.62 -2.15
CA TYR A 57 2.57 -9.07 -0.75
C TYR A 57 1.49 -8.34 0.05
N HIS A 58 0.62 -7.56 -0.62
CA HIS A 58 -0.45 -6.83 0.08
C HIS A 58 -1.57 -7.73 0.60
N GLY A 59 -1.88 -8.80 -0.13
CA GLY A 59 -2.93 -9.75 0.23
C GLY A 59 -2.61 -11.13 -0.34
N VAL A 60 -1.76 -11.88 0.35
CA VAL A 60 -1.26 -13.18 -0.12
C VAL A 60 -1.93 -14.35 0.60
N ALA A 61 -2.16 -15.45 -0.12
CA ALA A 61 -2.43 -16.76 0.47
C ALA A 61 -1.16 -17.31 1.16
N PRO A 62 -1.24 -18.36 1.99
CA PRO A 62 -0.08 -18.99 2.55
C PRO A 62 0.94 -19.39 1.47
N PHE A 63 2.19 -19.00 1.63
CA PHE A 63 3.28 -19.25 0.69
C PHE A 63 4.55 -19.67 1.44
N ASP A 64 5.51 -20.28 0.71
CA ASP A 64 6.82 -20.61 1.24
C ASP A 64 7.75 -19.38 1.19
N PRO A 65 8.18 -18.83 2.34
CA PRO A 65 9.05 -17.65 2.37
C PRO A 65 10.38 -17.80 1.64
N ALA A 66 10.85 -19.04 1.43
CA ALA A 66 12.09 -19.30 0.68
C ALA A 66 11.90 -19.20 -0.83
N LYS A 67 10.65 -19.33 -1.31
CA LYS A 67 10.31 -19.30 -2.74
C LYS A 67 9.58 -18.03 -3.16
N GLY A 68 9.12 -17.24 -2.19
CA GLY A 68 8.28 -16.08 -2.44
C GLY A 68 6.86 -16.44 -2.91
N VAL A 69 6.11 -15.41 -3.31
CA VAL A 69 4.78 -15.58 -3.91
C VAL A 69 4.94 -15.94 -5.38
N GLY A 70 4.38 -17.09 -5.80
CA GLY A 70 4.38 -17.50 -7.20
C GLY A 70 3.53 -16.58 -8.07
N HIS A 71 4.01 -16.27 -9.27
CA HIS A 71 3.28 -15.47 -10.27
C HIS A 71 2.31 -16.31 -11.11
N GLU A 72 1.72 -17.37 -10.56
CA GLU A 72 0.70 -18.10 -11.30
C GLU A 72 -0.55 -17.24 -11.47
N VAL A 73 -0.66 -16.55 -12.60
CA VAL A 73 -1.90 -15.87 -13.01
C VAL A 73 -2.88 -16.96 -13.46
N LYS A 74 -3.74 -17.41 -12.56
CA LYS A 74 -4.88 -18.23 -12.95
C LYS A 74 -5.94 -17.34 -13.58
N PRO A 75 -6.55 -17.77 -14.70
CA PRO A 75 -7.67 -17.02 -15.28
C PRO A 75 -8.76 -16.78 -14.23
N CYS A 76 -9.11 -15.54 -14.02
CA CYS A 76 -10.15 -15.11 -13.09
C CYS A 76 -10.99 -14.01 -13.74
N PHE A 77 -12.13 -13.67 -13.15
CA PHE A 77 -12.99 -12.61 -13.69
C PHE A 77 -12.26 -11.28 -13.87
N SER A 78 -11.37 -10.91 -12.94
CA SER A 78 -10.60 -9.68 -13.04
C SER A 78 -9.64 -9.70 -14.23
N SER A 79 -8.95 -10.81 -14.51
CA SER A 79 -8.03 -10.88 -15.65
C SER A 79 -8.77 -10.79 -16.99
N VAL A 80 -9.89 -11.51 -17.12
CA VAL A 80 -10.73 -11.44 -18.33
C VAL A 80 -11.34 -10.04 -18.51
N PHE A 81 -11.81 -9.42 -17.42
CA PHE A 81 -12.31 -8.05 -17.44
C PHE A 81 -11.21 -7.06 -17.88
N GLY A 82 -10.03 -7.17 -17.29
CA GLY A 82 -8.89 -6.28 -17.61
C GLY A 82 -8.46 -6.40 -19.08
N GLU A 83 -8.39 -7.62 -19.63
CA GLU A 83 -8.10 -7.85 -21.05
C GLU A 83 -9.15 -7.20 -21.95
N ALA A 84 -10.44 -7.45 -21.68
CA ALA A 84 -11.54 -6.88 -22.47
C ALA A 84 -11.56 -5.35 -22.42
N VAL A 85 -11.37 -4.74 -21.24
CA VAL A 85 -11.34 -3.29 -21.09
C VAL A 85 -10.12 -2.69 -21.78
N SER A 86 -8.96 -3.34 -21.69
CA SER A 86 -7.74 -2.90 -22.37
C SER A 86 -7.91 -2.90 -23.90
N GLU A 87 -8.52 -3.94 -24.46
CA GLU A 87 -8.82 -4.02 -25.89
C GLU A 87 -9.80 -2.91 -26.32
N LEU A 88 -10.88 -2.70 -25.57
CA LEU A 88 -11.86 -1.66 -25.86
C LEU A 88 -11.25 -0.25 -25.76
N ALA A 89 -10.45 0.03 -24.73
CA ALA A 89 -9.81 1.32 -24.52
C ALA A 89 -8.74 1.61 -25.60
N ALA A 90 -8.05 0.59 -26.10
CA ALA A 90 -7.10 0.73 -27.22
C ALA A 90 -7.81 1.18 -28.52
N ASN A 91 -9.07 0.81 -28.70
CA ASN A 91 -9.86 1.11 -29.90
C ASN A 91 -10.79 2.32 -29.76
N ASP A 92 -11.10 2.76 -28.52
CA ASP A 92 -11.99 3.92 -28.27
C ASP A 92 -11.43 4.82 -27.17
N ARG A 93 -10.89 5.98 -27.56
CA ARG A 93 -10.32 6.99 -26.68
C ARG A 93 -11.31 7.65 -25.71
N ARG A 94 -12.61 7.40 -25.86
CA ARG A 94 -13.65 7.87 -24.93
C ARG A 94 -13.73 7.01 -23.68
N ILE A 95 -13.14 5.83 -23.70
CA ILE A 95 -13.11 4.92 -22.55
C ILE A 95 -11.97 5.37 -21.65
N CYS A 96 -12.30 5.69 -20.40
CA CYS A 96 -11.33 5.91 -19.34
C CYS A 96 -11.69 5.03 -18.13
N VAL A 97 -10.66 4.60 -17.40
CA VAL A 97 -10.81 3.72 -16.25
C VAL A 97 -10.26 4.41 -15.01
N ILE A 98 -11.02 4.36 -13.93
CA ILE A 98 -10.63 4.93 -12.64
C ILE A 98 -10.65 3.80 -11.60
N THR A 99 -9.53 3.60 -10.92
CA THR A 99 -9.43 2.63 -9.83
C THR A 99 -8.81 3.28 -8.60
N ALA A 100 -9.21 2.83 -7.41
CA ALA A 100 -8.72 3.35 -6.13
C ALA A 100 -7.45 2.60 -5.70
N ALA A 101 -6.35 2.72 -6.48
CA ALA A 101 -5.06 2.05 -6.26
C ALA A 101 -5.18 0.50 -6.21
N MET A 102 -6.08 -0.06 -6.99
CA MET A 102 -6.38 -1.50 -7.04
C MET A 102 -6.15 -2.08 -8.45
N GLU A 103 -5.17 -1.60 -9.18
CA GLU A 103 -4.89 -2.00 -10.56
C GLU A 103 -4.71 -3.51 -10.69
N ASP A 104 -3.91 -4.11 -9.81
CA ASP A 104 -3.66 -5.56 -9.77
C ASP A 104 -4.93 -6.36 -9.50
N GLY A 105 -5.68 -5.97 -8.45
CA GLY A 105 -6.88 -6.68 -8.03
C GLY A 105 -8.03 -6.62 -9.03
N THR A 106 -8.03 -5.62 -9.90
CA THR A 106 -9.05 -5.43 -10.94
C THR A 106 -8.59 -5.88 -12.33
N GLY A 107 -7.32 -6.28 -12.50
CA GLY A 107 -6.76 -6.70 -13.77
C GLY A 107 -6.48 -5.55 -14.74
N LEU A 108 -6.35 -4.32 -14.24
CA LEU A 108 -6.23 -3.10 -15.06
C LEU A 108 -4.77 -2.62 -15.25
N GLN A 109 -3.78 -3.43 -14.90
CA GLN A 109 -2.35 -3.12 -14.93
C GLN A 109 -1.79 -2.76 -16.33
N GLY A 110 -2.45 -3.12 -17.39
CA GLY A 110 -1.99 -2.92 -18.76
C GLY A 110 -2.60 -1.73 -19.48
N LEU A 111 -3.38 -0.89 -18.80
CA LEU A 111 -3.99 0.29 -19.42
C LEU A 111 -2.98 1.43 -19.54
N PRO A 112 -2.91 2.11 -20.69
CA PRO A 112 -2.01 3.23 -20.96
C PRO A 112 -2.40 4.49 -20.19
#